data_6416337568e44d0431813688182ca999
#
_entry.id   6416337568e44d0431813688182ca999
#
_cell.length_a   1.000
_cell.length_b   1.000
_cell.length_c   1.000
_cell.angle_alpha   90.00
_cell.angle_beta   90.00
_cell.angle_gamma   90.00
#
_symmetry.space_group_name_H-M   'P 1'
#
loop_
_entity.id
_entity.type
_entity.pdbx_description
1 polymer ?
#
loop_
_entity_poly.entity_id
_entity_poly.type
_entity_poly.pdbx_seq_one_letter_code
_entity_poly.pdbx_strand_id
1 'polypeptide(L)'
;MLPNQNIEKNYTFFNEAMELRNLAKKHQEFFRNDIPLIASENIMSPLAREMLLTDLGSRYAEGLPHHRYYQGNFYVDEIEDKIIELSNRLFKSKQTDPRPISGTNANMAVIYGFLNPGDVIAAPDLSGGGHISAAKFGAVGFRGLNIKTYPYDPATMTVLPDEASKMIIQEKPKVCLFGQSVFLFPTPLKEMNDAFQEVGCKVWYDGAHVLGLLAGGRFQDPLREGADVITASTHKTFPGPQHGIVLGSTSDENWKAVQRGVFPGTLSNHHLNSMAALGMTLVEELEFGKSYADQIIKNSKTLAEELASLGMNVLGEARGYTESHTLVADVTNFGGGKKVSETLESVGVILNKNLLPIDHNKNSQNPSGIRIGTQEITRIGFKESDCKELASLIIDSLKLTDYDHIRERVRDLKSRFNEIHYCYGREKPYEYINVFN
;
A
#
# COMPACT_ATOMS: atom_id res chain seq x y z
N MET A 1 -12.06 -25.58 -31.78
CA MET A 1 -11.23 -26.54 -31.01
C MET A 1 -10.05 -26.91 -31.86
N LEU A 2 -8.87 -26.33 -31.66
CA LEU A 2 -7.62 -26.80 -32.24
C LEU A 2 -7.03 -27.84 -31.26
N PRO A 3 -6.56 -28.98 -31.71
CA PRO A 3 -6.09 -30.05 -30.82
C PRO A 3 -4.73 -29.66 -30.20
N ASN A 4 -4.74 -29.44 -28.90
CA ASN A 4 -3.55 -29.17 -28.06
C ASN A 4 -2.49 -30.30 -28.05
N GLN A 5 -2.73 -31.40 -28.75
CA GLN A 5 -1.86 -32.58 -28.66
C GLN A 5 -0.58 -32.52 -29.54
N ASN A 6 -0.45 -31.50 -30.41
CA ASN A 6 0.73 -31.41 -31.31
C ASN A 6 1.76 -30.34 -30.93
N ILE A 7 1.46 -29.48 -29.94
CA ILE A 7 2.38 -28.39 -29.54
C ILE A 7 3.55 -28.93 -28.70
N GLU A 8 3.31 -29.93 -27.84
CA GLU A 8 4.29 -30.47 -26.89
C GLU A 8 5.51 -31.16 -27.54
N LYS A 9 5.35 -31.69 -28.77
CA LYS A 9 6.39 -32.50 -29.42
C LYS A 9 7.48 -31.72 -30.15
N ASN A 10 7.32 -30.38 -30.32
CA ASN A 10 8.18 -29.61 -31.21
C ASN A 10 9.04 -28.52 -30.54
N TYR A 11 8.92 -28.32 -29.22
CA TYR A 11 9.66 -27.25 -28.53
C TYR A 11 10.49 -27.81 -27.38
N THR A 12 11.78 -27.49 -27.37
CA THR A 12 12.76 -28.03 -26.40
C THR A 12 12.44 -27.58 -24.96
N PHE A 13 11.93 -26.37 -24.76
CA PHE A 13 11.71 -25.77 -23.44
C PHE A 13 10.23 -25.55 -23.08
N PHE A 14 9.33 -26.27 -23.73
CA PHE A 14 7.89 -26.14 -23.48
C PHE A 14 7.49 -26.59 -22.08
N ASN A 15 8.15 -27.61 -21.54
CA ASN A 15 7.87 -28.16 -20.20
C ASN A 15 8.21 -27.15 -19.11
N GLU A 16 9.32 -26.42 -19.23
CA GLU A 16 9.70 -25.35 -18.30
C GLU A 16 8.68 -24.19 -18.30
N ALA A 17 8.17 -23.83 -19.48
CA ALA A 17 7.11 -22.83 -19.58
C ALA A 17 5.82 -23.28 -18.87
N MET A 18 5.45 -24.58 -19.03
CA MET A 18 4.27 -25.14 -18.36
C MET A 18 4.48 -25.27 -16.85
N GLU A 19 5.68 -25.55 -16.39
CA GLU A 19 6.05 -25.59 -14.97
C GLU A 19 5.83 -24.19 -14.34
N LEU A 20 6.41 -23.13 -14.92
CA LEU A 20 6.21 -21.75 -14.45
C LEU A 20 4.73 -21.36 -14.42
N ARG A 21 3.98 -21.71 -15.48
CA ARG A 21 2.54 -21.49 -15.54
C ARG A 21 1.79 -22.21 -14.41
N ASN A 22 2.16 -23.45 -14.12
CA ASN A 22 1.56 -24.25 -13.06
C ASN A 22 1.89 -23.70 -11.66
N LEU A 23 3.10 -23.16 -11.45
CA LEU A 23 3.47 -22.48 -10.20
C LEU A 23 2.60 -21.24 -9.97
N ALA A 24 2.38 -20.42 -11.01
CA ALA A 24 1.46 -19.27 -10.93
C ALA A 24 0.01 -19.68 -10.58
N LYS A 25 -0.48 -20.78 -11.16
CA LYS A 25 -1.81 -21.32 -10.81
C LYS A 25 -1.87 -21.79 -9.36
N LYS A 26 -0.85 -22.53 -8.88
CA LYS A 26 -0.77 -22.98 -7.49
C LYS A 26 -0.74 -21.81 -6.51
N HIS A 27 -0.04 -20.73 -6.85
CA HIS A 27 -0.03 -19.52 -6.04
C HIS A 27 -1.44 -18.91 -5.89
N GLN A 28 -2.21 -18.81 -6.98
CA GLN A 28 -3.59 -18.33 -6.90
C GLN A 28 -4.52 -19.27 -6.13
N GLU A 29 -4.33 -20.58 -6.27
CA GLU A 29 -5.06 -21.59 -5.50
C GLU A 29 -4.74 -21.50 -4.00
N PHE A 30 -3.49 -21.21 -3.64
CA PHE A 30 -3.08 -20.96 -2.26
C PHE A 30 -3.88 -19.81 -1.65
N PHE A 31 -3.92 -18.62 -2.27
CA PHE A 31 -4.69 -17.47 -1.78
C PHE A 31 -6.22 -17.66 -1.87
N ARG A 32 -6.71 -18.54 -2.74
CA ARG A 32 -8.13 -18.91 -2.76
C ARG A 32 -8.57 -19.61 -1.48
N ASN A 33 -7.71 -20.40 -0.88
CA ASN A 33 -7.99 -21.26 0.26
C ASN A 33 -7.58 -20.63 1.60
N ASP A 34 -6.74 -19.60 1.59
CA ASP A 34 -6.17 -18.99 2.78
C ASP A 34 -6.70 -17.56 2.99
N ILE A 35 -6.61 -17.04 4.22
CA ILE A 35 -7.10 -15.70 4.59
C ILE A 35 -5.95 -14.69 4.49
N PRO A 36 -5.97 -13.76 3.53
CA PRO A 36 -4.92 -12.78 3.31
C PRO A 36 -5.07 -11.58 4.26
N LEU A 37 -4.06 -11.36 5.10
CA LEU A 37 -3.99 -10.25 6.05
C LEU A 37 -2.71 -9.43 5.90
N ILE A 38 -2.05 -9.49 4.75
CA ILE A 38 -0.88 -8.67 4.46
C ILE A 38 -1.33 -7.23 4.21
N ALA A 39 -0.88 -6.28 5.05
CA ALA A 39 -1.31 -4.88 4.98
C ALA A 39 -0.86 -4.14 3.71
N SER A 40 0.03 -4.69 2.91
CA SER A 40 0.55 -4.12 1.67
C SER A 40 0.05 -4.81 0.40
N GLU A 41 -0.94 -5.69 0.50
CA GLU A 41 -1.53 -6.42 -0.62
C GLU A 41 -3.03 -6.12 -0.76
N ASN A 42 -3.57 -6.33 -1.95
CA ASN A 42 -5.00 -6.26 -2.22
C ASN A 42 -5.33 -6.98 -3.54
N ILE A 43 -6.61 -7.26 -3.76
CA ILE A 43 -7.08 -7.87 -5.00
C ILE A 43 -7.72 -6.82 -5.92
N MET A 44 -7.25 -6.76 -7.16
CA MET A 44 -7.84 -5.91 -8.20
C MET A 44 -9.20 -6.44 -8.64
N SER A 45 -10.06 -5.52 -9.10
CA SER A 45 -11.30 -5.88 -9.80
C SER A 45 -11.01 -6.59 -11.13
N PRO A 46 -12.00 -7.34 -11.64
CA PRO A 46 -11.91 -7.96 -12.97
C PRO A 46 -11.61 -6.96 -14.07
N LEU A 47 -12.29 -5.81 -14.03
CA LEU A 47 -12.15 -4.76 -15.05
C LEU A 47 -10.75 -4.13 -15.04
N ALA A 48 -10.16 -3.91 -13.86
CA ALA A 48 -8.78 -3.44 -13.75
C ALA A 48 -7.78 -4.52 -14.21
N ARG A 49 -8.02 -5.80 -13.90
CA ARG A 49 -7.18 -6.92 -14.36
C ARG A 49 -7.20 -7.09 -15.87
N GLU A 50 -8.32 -6.85 -16.53
CA GLU A 50 -8.46 -6.90 -17.99
C GLU A 50 -7.45 -5.95 -18.67
N MET A 51 -7.25 -4.74 -18.13
CA MET A 51 -6.31 -3.76 -18.68
C MET A 51 -4.86 -4.27 -18.70
N LEU A 52 -4.47 -5.11 -17.73
CA LEU A 52 -3.12 -5.68 -17.68
C LEU A 52 -2.84 -6.65 -18.85
N LEU A 53 -3.88 -7.21 -19.46
CA LEU A 53 -3.77 -8.16 -20.56
C LEU A 53 -3.79 -7.48 -21.94
N THR A 54 -3.92 -6.15 -21.98
CA THR A 54 -3.95 -5.39 -23.23
C THR A 54 -2.56 -5.23 -23.84
N ASP A 55 -2.51 -4.92 -25.14
CA ASP A 55 -1.30 -4.61 -25.88
C ASP A 55 -0.53 -3.39 -25.33
N LEU A 56 -1.16 -2.55 -24.53
CA LEU A 56 -0.53 -1.42 -23.83
C LEU A 56 0.74 -1.84 -23.06
N GLY A 57 0.78 -3.06 -22.53
CA GLY A 57 1.96 -3.60 -21.84
C GLY A 57 3.22 -3.74 -22.70
N SER A 58 3.09 -3.62 -24.03
CA SER A 58 4.17 -3.74 -24.99
C SER A 58 4.48 -2.41 -25.71
N ARG A 59 3.91 -1.28 -25.27
CA ARG A 59 4.04 0.02 -25.93
C ARG A 59 4.92 1.00 -25.18
N TYR A 60 5.29 2.10 -25.85
CA TYR A 60 6.23 3.10 -25.38
C TYR A 60 5.63 4.51 -25.51
N ALA A 61 5.64 5.30 -24.41
CA ALA A 61 5.01 6.62 -24.35
C ALA A 61 5.79 7.61 -23.47
N GLU A 62 7.11 7.73 -23.71
CA GLU A 62 7.92 8.74 -23.03
C GLU A 62 7.42 10.16 -23.32
N GLY A 63 7.47 11.02 -22.31
CA GLY A 63 7.00 12.40 -22.37
C GLY A 63 5.68 12.59 -21.62
N LEU A 64 5.05 13.72 -21.85
CA LEU A 64 3.71 14.08 -21.34
C LEU A 64 2.65 13.85 -22.43
N PRO A 65 1.38 13.75 -22.07
CA PRO A 65 0.29 13.73 -23.05
C PRO A 65 0.45 14.86 -24.07
N HIS A 66 0.22 14.56 -25.36
CA HIS A 66 0.37 15.47 -26.51
C HIS A 66 1.80 16.01 -26.78
N HIS A 67 2.77 15.61 -25.95
CA HIS A 67 4.21 15.97 -26.06
C HIS A 67 5.09 14.73 -25.96
N ARG A 68 4.75 13.67 -26.70
CA ARG A 68 5.48 12.40 -26.69
C ARG A 68 6.73 12.45 -27.58
N TYR A 69 7.73 11.69 -27.19
CA TYR A 69 8.91 11.45 -28.03
C TYR A 69 8.66 10.40 -29.12
N TYR A 70 7.59 9.61 -28.99
CA TYR A 70 7.22 8.53 -29.91
C TYR A 70 5.83 8.76 -30.51
N GLN A 71 5.62 8.30 -31.74
CA GLN A 71 4.32 8.33 -32.40
C GLN A 71 3.47 7.13 -31.98
N GLY A 72 2.17 7.16 -32.36
CA GLY A 72 1.22 6.07 -32.10
C GLY A 72 0.58 6.15 -30.72
N ASN A 73 0.70 7.28 -30.00
CA ASN A 73 0.24 7.44 -28.63
C ASN A 73 -1.09 8.20 -28.49
N PHE A 74 -1.84 8.38 -29.57
CA PHE A 74 -3.09 9.15 -29.53
C PHE A 74 -4.05 8.68 -28.42
N TYR A 75 -4.35 7.38 -28.37
CA TYR A 75 -5.24 6.84 -27.32
C TYR A 75 -4.56 6.74 -25.95
N VAL A 76 -3.25 6.62 -25.89
CA VAL A 76 -2.48 6.66 -24.63
C VAL A 76 -2.59 8.04 -24.00
N ASP A 77 -2.55 9.10 -24.80
CA ASP A 77 -2.73 10.48 -24.34
C ASP A 77 -4.12 10.67 -23.75
N GLU A 78 -5.17 10.21 -24.43
CA GLU A 78 -6.55 10.29 -23.94
C GLU A 78 -6.75 9.49 -22.62
N ILE A 79 -6.15 8.31 -22.51
CA ILE A 79 -6.16 7.50 -21.28
C ILE A 79 -5.48 8.24 -20.14
N GLU A 80 -4.28 8.79 -20.37
CA GLU A 80 -3.53 9.49 -19.33
C GLU A 80 -4.22 10.78 -18.89
N ASP A 81 -4.75 11.57 -19.83
CA ASP A 81 -5.56 12.76 -19.53
C ASP A 81 -6.78 12.40 -18.68
N LYS A 82 -7.46 11.30 -19.02
CA LYS A 82 -8.62 10.84 -18.25
C LYS A 82 -8.25 10.40 -16.83
N ILE A 83 -7.10 9.75 -16.67
CA ILE A 83 -6.58 9.36 -15.36
C ILE A 83 -6.23 10.59 -14.52
N ILE A 84 -5.62 11.61 -15.12
CA ILE A 84 -5.30 12.88 -14.45
C ILE A 84 -6.60 13.57 -13.99
N GLU A 85 -7.60 13.66 -14.86
CA GLU A 85 -8.93 14.23 -14.53
C GLU A 85 -9.58 13.48 -13.35
N LEU A 86 -9.66 12.15 -13.44
CA LEU A 86 -10.28 11.30 -12.41
C LEU A 86 -9.55 11.40 -11.08
N SER A 87 -8.21 11.41 -11.10
CA SER A 87 -7.39 11.55 -9.90
C SER A 87 -7.59 12.91 -9.24
N ASN A 88 -7.55 14.00 -10.04
CA ASN A 88 -7.79 15.34 -9.52
C ASN A 88 -9.19 15.49 -8.93
N ARG A 89 -10.19 14.82 -9.52
CA ARG A 89 -11.56 14.79 -8.99
C ARG A 89 -11.66 14.00 -7.68
N LEU A 90 -11.07 12.82 -7.62
CA LEU A 90 -11.13 11.90 -6.46
C LEU A 90 -10.41 12.48 -5.25
N PHE A 91 -9.17 12.94 -5.44
CA PHE A 91 -8.31 13.44 -4.35
C PHE A 91 -8.38 14.95 -4.17
N LYS A 92 -9.16 15.66 -5.01
CA LYS A 92 -9.23 17.12 -5.04
C LYS A 92 -7.83 17.76 -5.15
N SER A 93 -6.93 17.10 -5.86
CA SER A 93 -5.59 17.61 -6.16
C SER A 93 -5.63 18.62 -7.30
N LYS A 94 -4.65 19.53 -7.35
CA LYS A 94 -4.49 20.47 -8.49
C LYS A 94 -3.74 19.80 -9.64
N GLN A 95 -2.82 18.90 -9.30
CA GLN A 95 -1.92 18.26 -10.24
C GLN A 95 -1.86 16.76 -9.93
N THR A 96 -1.67 15.96 -10.99
CA THR A 96 -1.45 14.51 -10.89
C THR A 96 -0.39 14.07 -11.90
N ASP A 97 0.53 13.20 -11.47
CA ASP A 97 1.43 12.47 -12.37
C ASP A 97 1.23 10.96 -12.15
N PRO A 98 0.59 10.25 -13.10
CA PRO A 98 0.30 8.82 -12.98
C PRO A 98 1.41 7.93 -13.53
N ARG A 99 2.57 8.47 -13.95
CA ARG A 99 3.63 7.72 -14.60
C ARG A 99 4.56 6.91 -13.69
N PRO A 100 4.71 7.21 -12.38
CA PRO A 100 5.54 6.37 -11.51
C PRO A 100 5.11 4.91 -11.53
N ILE A 101 6.07 3.99 -11.66
CA ILE A 101 5.81 2.54 -11.78
C ILE A 101 5.68 1.83 -10.43
N SER A 102 5.91 2.53 -9.34
CA SER A 102 5.73 2.04 -7.96
C SER A 102 5.69 3.22 -6.98
N GLY A 103 5.21 2.97 -5.75
CA GLY A 103 5.27 3.97 -4.68
C GLY A 103 6.70 4.46 -4.40
N THR A 104 7.67 3.54 -4.36
CA THR A 104 9.10 3.93 -4.18
C THR A 104 9.60 4.79 -5.35
N ASN A 105 9.19 4.51 -6.58
CA ASN A 105 9.55 5.34 -7.74
C ASN A 105 8.91 6.74 -7.64
N ALA A 106 7.65 6.83 -7.17
CA ALA A 106 7.00 8.12 -6.86
C ALA A 106 7.78 8.89 -5.76
N ASN A 107 8.23 8.20 -4.72
CA ASN A 107 9.08 8.77 -3.67
C ASN A 107 10.42 9.30 -4.25
N MET A 108 11.08 8.52 -5.09
CA MET A 108 12.32 8.93 -5.74
C MET A 108 12.14 10.16 -6.62
N ALA A 109 11.00 10.30 -7.30
CA ALA A 109 10.68 11.47 -8.11
C ALA A 109 10.59 12.76 -7.28
N VAL A 110 9.95 12.71 -6.11
CA VAL A 110 9.88 13.84 -5.16
C VAL A 110 11.27 14.15 -4.59
N ILE A 111 12.02 13.12 -4.18
CA ILE A 111 13.40 13.29 -3.71
C ILE A 111 14.28 13.95 -4.78
N TYR A 112 14.20 13.49 -6.02
CA TYR A 112 14.96 14.08 -7.12
C TYR A 112 14.57 15.53 -7.40
N GLY A 113 13.26 15.82 -7.37
CA GLY A 113 12.72 17.13 -7.68
C GLY A 113 13.00 18.19 -6.62
N PHE A 114 12.98 17.82 -5.35
CA PHE A 114 13.05 18.80 -4.24
C PHE A 114 14.41 18.82 -3.52
N LEU A 115 15.22 17.78 -3.63
CA LEU A 115 16.40 17.61 -2.78
C LEU A 115 17.67 17.35 -3.58
N ASN A 116 18.77 17.97 -3.14
CA ASN A 116 20.13 17.73 -3.62
C ASN A 116 20.92 16.93 -2.57
N PRO A 117 21.99 16.23 -2.98
CA PRO A 117 22.89 15.60 -2.01
C PRO A 117 23.36 16.57 -0.93
N GLY A 118 23.33 16.13 0.32
CA GLY A 118 23.69 16.96 1.49
C GLY A 118 22.53 17.76 2.08
N ASP A 119 21.38 17.87 1.42
CA ASP A 119 20.20 18.54 2.01
C ASP A 119 19.65 17.79 3.21
N VAL A 120 19.00 18.53 4.12
CA VAL A 120 18.34 17.97 5.30
C VAL A 120 16.89 17.60 4.95
N ILE A 121 16.49 16.38 5.32
CA ILE A 121 15.11 15.89 5.28
C ILE A 121 14.68 15.45 6.68
N ALA A 122 13.48 15.84 7.10
CA ALA A 122 12.84 15.26 8.27
C ALA A 122 11.96 14.09 7.84
N ALA A 123 12.03 12.95 8.53
CA ALA A 123 11.32 11.73 8.18
C ALA A 123 10.99 10.87 9.42
N PRO A 124 9.95 10.01 9.35
CA PRO A 124 9.69 9.03 10.41
C PRO A 124 10.83 8.01 10.54
N ASP A 125 11.13 7.59 11.78
CA ASP A 125 12.04 6.48 12.02
C ASP A 125 11.39 5.12 11.70
N LEU A 126 12.21 4.11 11.37
CA LEU A 126 11.73 2.75 11.08
C LEU A 126 11.02 2.11 12.28
N SER A 127 11.54 2.32 13.49
CA SER A 127 10.93 1.81 14.73
C SER A 127 9.60 2.49 15.03
N GLY A 128 9.42 3.76 14.60
CA GLY A 128 8.15 4.47 14.62
C GLY A 128 7.21 4.12 13.46
N GLY A 129 7.49 3.04 12.70
CA GLY A 129 6.67 2.58 11.58
C GLY A 129 7.01 3.20 10.23
N GLY A 130 8.08 3.98 10.12
CA GLY A 130 8.55 4.58 8.86
C GLY A 130 8.82 3.55 7.77
N HIS A 131 8.69 3.96 6.51
CA HIS A 131 8.98 3.10 5.38
C HIS A 131 10.48 3.03 5.07
N ILE A 132 10.95 1.87 4.61
CA ILE A 132 12.36 1.61 4.29
C ILE A 132 12.95 2.60 3.26
N SER A 133 12.15 3.16 2.35
CA SER A 133 12.60 4.17 1.39
C SER A 133 13.04 5.48 2.05
N ALA A 134 12.54 5.80 3.24
CA ALA A 134 12.90 6.97 4.03
C ALA A 134 14.16 6.76 4.90
N ALA A 135 14.67 5.53 4.99
CA ALA A 135 15.81 5.18 5.81
C ALA A 135 17.16 5.45 5.09
N LYS A 136 18.25 5.46 5.88
CA LYS A 136 19.62 5.69 5.38
C LYS A 136 20.06 4.69 4.30
N PHE A 137 19.52 3.48 4.30
CA PHE A 137 19.81 2.45 3.29
C PHE A 137 18.73 2.36 2.17
N GLY A 138 17.74 3.26 2.20
CA GLY A 138 16.71 3.41 1.17
C GLY A 138 16.99 4.57 0.20
N ALA A 139 15.96 5.03 -0.49
CA ALA A 139 16.05 6.08 -1.51
C ALA A 139 16.61 7.41 -0.97
N VAL A 140 16.26 7.77 0.27
CA VAL A 140 16.76 8.98 0.94
C VAL A 140 18.27 8.89 1.17
N GLY A 141 18.75 7.77 1.68
CA GLY A 141 20.19 7.56 1.89
C GLY A 141 20.97 7.39 0.60
N PHE A 142 20.39 6.72 -0.42
CA PHE A 142 20.97 6.62 -1.76
C PHE A 142 21.21 8.01 -2.40
N ARG A 143 20.31 8.97 -2.14
CA ARG A 143 20.46 10.37 -2.59
C ARG A 143 21.52 11.14 -1.80
N GLY A 144 22.03 10.59 -0.69
CA GLY A 144 23.05 11.26 0.15
C GLY A 144 22.46 12.40 1.00
N LEU A 145 21.24 12.23 1.49
CA LEU A 145 20.56 13.23 2.33
C LEU A 145 20.89 13.06 3.81
N ASN A 146 20.81 14.17 4.56
CA ASN A 146 20.93 14.20 6.00
C ASN A 146 19.54 14.01 6.64
N ILE A 147 19.32 12.85 7.27
CA ILE A 147 18.02 12.50 7.83
C ILE A 147 17.93 12.98 9.29
N LYS A 148 16.84 13.69 9.61
CA LYS A 148 16.40 14.01 10.98
C LYS A 148 15.09 13.29 11.26
N THR A 149 15.04 12.53 12.34
CA THR A 149 13.85 11.75 12.70
C THR A 149 12.94 12.54 13.63
N TYR A 150 11.63 12.42 13.40
CA TYR A 150 10.64 13.05 14.27
C TYR A 150 10.62 12.42 15.66
N PRO A 151 10.41 13.22 16.71
CA PRO A 151 9.95 12.71 18.01
C PRO A 151 8.64 11.95 17.85
N TYR A 152 8.61 10.73 18.40
CA TYR A 152 7.51 9.78 18.24
C TYR A 152 7.10 9.21 19.60
N ASP A 153 5.79 9.13 19.85
CA ASP A 153 5.26 8.50 21.05
C ASP A 153 4.81 7.06 20.78
N PRO A 154 5.50 6.06 21.33
CA PRO A 154 5.12 4.65 21.18
C PRO A 154 3.76 4.28 21.77
N ALA A 155 3.28 5.02 22.77
CA ALA A 155 2.00 4.74 23.45
C ALA A 155 0.81 5.18 22.59
N THR A 156 0.90 6.34 21.94
CA THR A 156 -0.14 6.86 21.05
C THR A 156 0.11 6.52 19.58
N MET A 157 1.25 5.89 19.27
CA MET A 157 1.66 5.50 17.91
C MET A 157 1.63 6.67 16.90
N THR A 158 2.08 7.86 17.32
CA THR A 158 2.06 9.07 16.50
C THR A 158 3.27 9.98 16.75
N VAL A 159 3.50 10.90 15.81
CA VAL A 159 4.47 11.99 15.98
C VAL A 159 4.00 12.96 17.06
N LEU A 160 4.91 13.43 17.90
CA LEU A 160 4.67 14.47 18.92
C LEU A 160 4.74 15.85 18.26
N PRO A 161 3.63 16.55 18.01
CA PRO A 161 3.59 17.72 17.15
C PRO A 161 4.41 18.91 17.69
N ASP A 162 4.38 19.18 19.00
CA ASP A 162 5.10 20.28 19.60
C ASP A 162 6.62 20.10 19.52
N GLU A 163 7.09 18.88 19.83
CA GLU A 163 8.51 18.52 19.75
C GLU A 163 9.00 18.44 18.30
N ALA A 164 8.15 17.93 17.40
CA ALA A 164 8.45 17.89 15.98
C ALA A 164 8.54 19.30 15.39
N SER A 165 7.66 20.22 15.78
CA SER A 165 7.71 21.63 15.39
C SER A 165 9.02 22.32 15.84
N LYS A 166 9.44 22.09 17.09
CA LYS A 166 10.72 22.61 17.61
C LYS A 166 11.90 22.05 16.80
N MET A 167 11.89 20.73 16.51
CA MET A 167 12.93 20.09 15.72
C MET A 167 12.97 20.64 14.29
N ILE A 168 11.83 20.87 13.64
CA ILE A 168 11.74 21.45 12.30
C ILE A 168 12.34 22.86 12.26
N ILE A 169 11.99 23.71 13.23
CA ILE A 169 12.52 25.08 13.33
C ILE A 169 14.04 25.07 13.57
N GLN A 170 14.54 24.14 14.39
CA GLN A 170 15.97 24.02 14.71
C GLN A 170 16.79 23.48 13.52
N GLU A 171 16.34 22.37 12.93
CA GLU A 171 17.09 21.61 11.90
C GLU A 171 16.88 22.16 10.47
N LYS A 172 15.84 22.95 10.26
CA LYS A 172 15.48 23.62 8.99
C LYS A 172 15.53 22.67 7.79
N PRO A 173 14.80 21.54 7.82
CA PRO A 173 14.78 20.60 6.69
C PRO A 173 14.22 21.29 5.46
N LYS A 174 14.71 20.93 4.26
CA LYS A 174 14.09 21.37 3.00
C LYS A 174 12.77 20.67 2.74
N VAL A 175 12.65 19.42 3.19
CA VAL A 175 11.45 18.60 3.06
C VAL A 175 11.13 17.95 4.39
N CYS A 176 9.85 17.99 4.74
CA CYS A 176 9.26 17.26 5.84
C CYS A 176 8.42 16.10 5.26
N LEU A 177 8.93 14.87 5.34
CA LEU A 177 8.26 13.66 4.89
C LEU A 177 7.42 13.08 6.03
N PHE A 178 6.16 12.82 5.75
CA PHE A 178 5.24 12.08 6.63
C PHE A 178 4.69 10.86 5.88
N GLY A 179 4.26 9.85 6.63
CA GLY A 179 3.76 8.59 6.10
C GLY A 179 4.53 7.39 6.64
N GLN A 180 3.83 6.29 6.83
CA GLN A 180 4.34 5.14 7.57
C GLN A 180 3.87 3.83 6.94
N SER A 181 4.62 2.74 7.18
CA SER A 181 4.22 1.37 6.86
C SER A 181 3.33 0.77 7.95
N VAL A 182 3.46 1.30 9.17
CA VAL A 182 2.54 1.07 10.29
C VAL A 182 1.83 2.41 10.55
N PHE A 183 0.70 2.62 9.93
CA PHE A 183 0.01 3.90 9.89
C PHE A 183 -1.36 3.76 10.56
N LEU A 184 -1.38 3.74 11.91
CA LEU A 184 -2.58 3.49 12.69
C LEU A 184 -3.49 4.73 12.79
N PHE A 185 -2.91 5.92 12.89
CA PHE A 185 -3.62 7.18 13.14
C PHE A 185 -3.15 8.30 12.22
N PRO A 186 -4.00 9.28 11.90
CA PRO A 186 -3.61 10.46 11.12
C PRO A 186 -2.39 11.19 11.70
N THR A 187 -1.56 11.71 10.81
CA THR A 187 -0.41 12.56 11.19
C THR A 187 -0.91 13.97 11.54
N PRO A 188 -0.45 14.59 12.64
CA PRO A 188 -0.88 15.94 13.07
C PRO A 188 -0.27 17.06 12.21
N LEU A 189 -0.59 17.10 10.89
CA LEU A 189 -0.02 18.09 9.96
C LEU A 189 -0.44 19.52 10.28
N LYS A 190 -1.70 19.71 10.66
CA LYS A 190 -2.26 21.04 10.96
C LYS A 190 -1.57 21.69 12.15
N GLU A 191 -1.26 20.87 13.17
CA GLU A 191 -0.61 21.30 14.40
C GLU A 191 0.82 21.77 14.17
N MET A 192 1.48 21.28 13.11
CA MET A 192 2.85 21.62 12.74
C MET A 192 2.94 22.69 11.63
N ASN A 193 1.80 23.18 11.11
CA ASN A 193 1.80 24.03 9.93
C ASN A 193 2.58 25.34 10.12
N ASP A 194 2.52 25.97 11.31
CA ASP A 194 3.28 27.19 11.60
C ASP A 194 4.79 26.96 11.47
N ALA A 195 5.30 25.81 11.94
CA ALA A 195 6.71 25.43 11.81
C ALA A 195 7.11 25.23 10.34
N PHE A 196 6.24 24.60 9.53
CA PHE A 196 6.48 24.45 8.09
C PHE A 196 6.60 25.81 7.38
N GLN A 197 5.69 26.75 7.71
CA GLN A 197 5.69 28.09 7.12
C GLN A 197 6.91 28.90 7.57
N GLU A 198 7.28 28.86 8.85
CA GLU A 198 8.43 29.58 9.40
C GLU A 198 9.73 29.17 8.71
N VAL A 199 9.92 27.86 8.47
CA VAL A 199 11.14 27.33 7.83
C VAL A 199 11.05 27.42 6.30
N GLY A 200 9.84 27.46 5.72
CA GLY A 200 9.60 27.41 4.27
C GLY A 200 9.93 26.03 3.67
N CYS A 201 9.82 24.95 4.45
CA CYS A 201 10.04 23.59 3.96
C CYS A 201 8.87 23.09 3.11
N LYS A 202 9.14 22.09 2.25
CA LYS A 202 8.10 21.38 1.52
C LYS A 202 7.54 20.25 2.38
N VAL A 203 6.23 20.09 2.36
CA VAL A 203 5.56 19.01 3.07
C VAL A 203 5.19 17.90 2.08
N TRP A 204 5.78 16.74 2.28
CA TRP A 204 5.55 15.55 1.46
C TRP A 204 4.89 14.46 2.31
N TYR A 205 3.75 13.95 1.82
CA TYR A 205 3.01 12.88 2.47
C TYR A 205 3.10 11.58 1.66
N ASP A 206 3.72 10.55 2.21
CA ASP A 206 3.69 9.20 1.64
C ASP A 206 2.39 8.50 2.06
N GLY A 207 1.42 8.54 1.17
CA GLY A 207 0.09 7.94 1.36
C GLY A 207 -0.01 6.48 0.93
N ALA A 208 1.10 5.81 0.65
CA ALA A 208 1.10 4.46 0.05
C ALA A 208 0.19 3.46 0.77
N HIS A 209 0.19 3.46 2.10
CA HIS A 209 -0.65 2.57 2.89
C HIS A 209 -2.11 3.00 3.00
N VAL A 210 -2.39 4.27 2.87
CA VAL A 210 -3.72 4.84 3.18
C VAL A 210 -4.44 5.45 1.99
N LEU A 211 -3.89 5.34 0.76
CA LEU A 211 -4.45 5.99 -0.43
C LEU A 211 -5.93 5.66 -0.65
N GLY A 212 -6.36 4.41 -0.46
CA GLY A 212 -7.77 4.02 -0.57
C GLY A 212 -8.65 4.62 0.52
N LEU A 213 -8.11 4.82 1.73
CA LEU A 213 -8.83 5.52 2.79
C LEU A 213 -8.98 7.02 2.47
N LEU A 214 -7.92 7.64 1.92
CA LEU A 214 -7.97 9.04 1.45
C LEU A 214 -8.97 9.19 0.29
N ALA A 215 -8.99 8.26 -0.65
CA ALA A 215 -9.96 8.20 -1.76
C ALA A 215 -11.40 8.14 -1.25
N GLY A 216 -11.65 7.31 -0.23
CA GLY A 216 -12.96 7.21 0.42
C GLY A 216 -13.32 8.40 1.33
N GLY A 217 -12.48 9.42 1.41
CA GLY A 217 -12.68 10.58 2.29
C GLY A 217 -12.62 10.22 3.77
N ARG A 218 -11.76 9.24 4.12
CA ARG A 218 -11.52 8.76 5.48
C ARG A 218 -10.05 8.93 5.84
N PHE A 219 -9.74 8.76 7.11
CA PHE A 219 -8.43 8.85 7.70
C PHE A 219 -7.90 10.29 7.76
N GLN A 220 -7.57 10.92 6.61
CA GLN A 220 -6.97 12.25 6.59
C GLN A 220 -7.20 12.95 5.23
N ASP A 221 -6.99 14.27 5.16
CA ASP A 221 -6.96 15.06 3.92
C ASP A 221 -5.65 15.86 3.81
N PRO A 222 -4.51 15.20 3.53
CA PRO A 222 -3.19 15.82 3.65
C PRO A 222 -3.01 17.09 2.82
N LEU A 223 -3.56 17.15 1.59
CA LEU A 223 -3.44 18.35 0.72
C LEU A 223 -4.16 19.57 1.27
N ARG A 224 -5.23 19.42 2.08
CA ARG A 224 -5.91 20.53 2.79
C ARG A 224 -5.33 20.78 4.18
N GLU A 225 -4.45 19.89 4.62
CA GLU A 225 -3.77 19.98 5.92
C GLU A 225 -2.34 20.50 5.82
N GLY A 226 -1.90 20.91 4.62
CA GLY A 226 -0.62 21.56 4.40
C GLY A 226 0.40 20.77 3.57
N ALA A 227 0.07 19.56 3.10
CA ALA A 227 0.98 18.83 2.22
C ALA A 227 1.04 19.47 0.83
N ASP A 228 2.26 19.69 0.31
CA ASP A 228 2.52 20.12 -1.07
C ASP A 228 2.27 18.98 -2.06
N VAL A 229 2.71 17.78 -1.71
CA VAL A 229 2.60 16.58 -2.55
C VAL A 229 2.27 15.33 -1.74
N ILE A 230 1.50 14.44 -2.36
CA ILE A 230 1.29 13.06 -1.90
C ILE A 230 1.94 12.12 -2.91
N THR A 231 2.72 11.17 -2.43
CA THR A 231 3.15 10.00 -3.21
C THR A 231 2.42 8.77 -2.71
N ALA A 232 2.13 7.83 -3.59
CA ALA A 232 1.51 6.58 -3.15
C ALA A 232 1.80 5.41 -4.09
N SER A 233 1.72 4.20 -3.53
CA SER A 233 1.47 2.97 -4.30
C SER A 233 -0.04 2.76 -4.44
N THR A 234 -0.46 2.09 -5.50
CA THR A 234 -1.87 1.97 -5.89
C THR A 234 -2.45 0.56 -5.70
N HIS A 235 -1.80 -0.29 -4.88
CA HIS A 235 -2.14 -1.72 -4.75
C HIS A 235 -2.32 -2.20 -3.29
N LYS A 236 -2.49 -1.26 -2.33
CA LYS A 236 -2.69 -1.58 -0.91
C LYS A 236 -4.14 -1.32 -0.50
N THR A 237 -4.42 -0.29 0.32
CA THR A 237 -5.81 0.10 0.57
C THR A 237 -6.54 0.56 -0.70
N PHE A 238 -5.82 1.18 -1.62
CA PHE A 238 -6.30 1.45 -2.98
C PHE A 238 -6.16 0.17 -3.80
N PRO A 239 -7.27 -0.46 -4.26
CA PRO A 239 -7.26 -1.83 -4.77
C PRO A 239 -6.92 -1.92 -6.26
N GLY A 240 -5.90 -1.19 -6.69
CA GLY A 240 -5.43 -1.10 -8.06
C GLY A 240 -4.21 -1.97 -8.37
N PRO A 241 -3.56 -1.72 -9.51
CA PRO A 241 -2.38 -2.45 -9.94
C PRO A 241 -1.14 -2.08 -9.11
N GLN A 242 -0.11 -2.89 -9.18
CA GLN A 242 1.26 -2.55 -8.78
C GLN A 242 1.73 -1.35 -9.63
N HIS A 243 1.59 -0.16 -9.07
CA HIS A 243 1.86 1.12 -9.74
C HIS A 243 2.09 2.22 -8.68
N GLY A 244 2.47 3.41 -9.12
CA GLY A 244 2.62 4.59 -8.26
C GLY A 244 1.87 5.79 -8.81
N ILE A 245 1.69 6.80 -7.97
CA ILE A 245 1.07 8.07 -8.34
C ILE A 245 1.67 9.19 -7.51
N VAL A 246 1.77 10.40 -8.10
CA VAL A 246 2.06 11.63 -7.38
C VAL A 246 0.88 12.59 -7.55
N LEU A 247 0.37 13.10 -6.44
CA LEU A 247 -0.70 14.10 -6.39
C LEU A 247 -0.12 15.40 -5.82
N GLY A 248 -0.43 16.54 -6.42
CA GLY A 248 0.11 17.82 -6.02
C GLY A 248 -0.96 18.87 -5.70
N SER A 249 -0.62 19.75 -4.76
CA SER A 249 -1.31 21.02 -4.52
C SER A 249 -0.26 22.08 -4.22
N THR A 250 0.68 22.25 -5.16
CA THR A 250 1.87 23.10 -5.01
C THR A 250 2.01 24.11 -6.15
N SER A 251 3.08 24.92 -6.15
CA SER A 251 3.36 25.85 -7.25
C SER A 251 3.76 25.11 -8.53
N ASP A 252 3.56 25.76 -9.67
CA ASP A 252 3.95 25.19 -10.99
C ASP A 252 5.44 24.90 -11.08
N GLU A 253 6.29 25.69 -10.44
CA GLU A 253 7.74 25.45 -10.38
C GLU A 253 8.07 24.16 -9.64
N ASN A 254 7.48 23.98 -8.46
CA ASN A 254 7.63 22.76 -7.67
C ASN A 254 7.09 21.54 -8.42
N TRP A 255 5.91 21.69 -9.06
CA TRP A 255 5.33 20.60 -9.84
C TRP A 255 6.20 20.18 -11.01
N LYS A 256 6.73 21.15 -11.78
CA LYS A 256 7.70 20.87 -12.85
C LYS A 256 8.97 20.18 -12.33
N ALA A 257 9.42 20.52 -11.12
CA ALA A 257 10.56 19.82 -10.50
C ALA A 257 10.22 18.35 -10.20
N VAL A 258 9.05 18.06 -9.67
CA VAL A 258 8.55 16.69 -9.45
C VAL A 258 8.43 15.94 -10.78
N GLN A 259 7.81 16.54 -11.81
CA GLN A 259 7.67 15.92 -13.13
C GLN A 259 9.02 15.57 -13.77
N ARG A 260 10.04 16.45 -13.62
CA ARG A 260 11.42 16.14 -14.02
C ARG A 260 12.02 15.00 -13.19
N GLY A 261 11.64 14.92 -11.93
CA GLY A 261 12.00 13.80 -11.06
C GLY A 261 11.38 12.48 -11.51
N VAL A 262 10.16 12.50 -12.03
CA VAL A 262 9.53 11.33 -12.67
C VAL A 262 10.27 11.00 -13.95
N PHE A 263 10.22 11.86 -14.95
CA PHE A 263 10.87 11.67 -16.24
C PHE A 263 11.68 12.94 -16.64
N PRO A 264 12.95 12.81 -16.99
CA PRO A 264 13.76 11.59 -17.12
C PRO A 264 14.52 11.18 -15.83
N GLY A 265 14.16 11.75 -14.66
CA GLY A 265 14.95 11.62 -13.43
C GLY A 265 15.03 10.19 -12.89
N THR A 266 13.91 9.48 -12.81
CA THR A 266 13.85 8.17 -12.15
C THR A 266 13.21 7.08 -13.00
N LEU A 267 12.63 7.40 -14.14
CA LEU A 267 12.15 6.43 -15.12
C LEU A 267 12.34 6.92 -16.57
N SER A 268 12.25 6.00 -17.51
CA SER A 268 12.20 6.22 -18.95
C SER A 268 10.75 6.00 -19.42
N ASN A 269 10.39 4.79 -19.82
CA ASN A 269 9.00 4.47 -20.14
C ASN A 269 8.23 3.99 -18.89
N HIS A 270 6.96 4.33 -18.80
CA HIS A 270 6.07 3.80 -17.75
C HIS A 270 5.25 2.62 -18.26
N HIS A 271 4.58 1.91 -17.32
CA HIS A 271 3.81 0.71 -17.65
C HIS A 271 2.36 1.10 -18.02
N LEU A 272 2.12 1.23 -19.34
CA LEU A 272 0.85 1.77 -19.86
C LEU A 272 -0.37 0.90 -19.51
N ASN A 273 -0.21 -0.43 -19.48
CA ASN A 273 -1.28 -1.33 -19.05
C ASN A 273 -1.60 -1.19 -17.56
N SER A 274 -0.59 -1.04 -16.69
CA SER A 274 -0.82 -0.74 -15.27
C SER A 274 -1.45 0.63 -15.07
N MET A 275 -1.05 1.64 -15.86
CA MET A 275 -1.66 2.96 -15.84
C MET A 275 -3.14 2.90 -16.25
N ALA A 276 -3.48 2.15 -17.30
CA ALA A 276 -4.87 1.94 -17.70
C ALA A 276 -5.69 1.20 -16.61
N ALA A 277 -5.10 0.21 -15.94
CA ALA A 277 -5.72 -0.47 -14.80
C ALA A 277 -5.94 0.47 -13.60
N LEU A 278 -5.00 1.39 -13.35
CA LEU A 278 -5.19 2.47 -12.38
C LEU A 278 -6.41 3.33 -12.73
N GLY A 279 -6.61 3.67 -14.01
CA GLY A 279 -7.77 4.42 -14.48
C GLY A 279 -9.10 3.74 -14.15
N MET A 280 -9.20 2.42 -14.35
CA MET A 280 -10.38 1.64 -13.98
C MET A 280 -10.63 1.67 -12.47
N THR A 281 -9.56 1.51 -11.68
CA THR A 281 -9.66 1.57 -10.21
C THR A 281 -10.10 2.95 -9.71
N LEU A 282 -9.64 4.04 -10.32
CA LEU A 282 -10.07 5.41 -9.98
C LEU A 282 -11.59 5.60 -10.18
N VAL A 283 -12.16 5.04 -11.24
CA VAL A 283 -13.61 5.08 -11.48
C VAL A 283 -14.35 4.30 -10.40
N GLU A 284 -13.88 3.11 -10.05
CA GLU A 284 -14.47 2.29 -8.98
C GLU A 284 -14.37 2.97 -7.61
N GLU A 285 -13.25 3.63 -7.31
CA GLU A 285 -13.08 4.38 -6.06
C GLU A 285 -13.97 5.63 -5.98
N LEU A 286 -14.27 6.29 -7.09
CA LEU A 286 -15.26 7.37 -7.14
C LEU A 286 -16.68 6.88 -6.79
N GLU A 287 -17.02 5.64 -7.14
CA GLU A 287 -18.34 5.04 -6.88
C GLU A 287 -18.39 4.35 -5.51
N PHE A 288 -17.43 3.52 -5.20
CA PHE A 288 -17.47 2.61 -4.07
C PHE A 288 -16.52 2.97 -2.93
N GLY A 289 -15.52 3.84 -3.15
CA GLY A 289 -14.39 4.07 -2.25
C GLY A 289 -14.81 4.48 -0.85
N LYS A 290 -15.86 5.30 -0.70
CA LYS A 290 -16.37 5.70 0.62
C LYS A 290 -16.86 4.49 1.43
N SER A 291 -17.68 3.64 0.82
CA SER A 291 -18.26 2.46 1.49
C SER A 291 -17.19 1.40 1.78
N TYR A 292 -16.21 1.28 0.89
CA TYR A 292 -15.07 0.38 1.08
C TYR A 292 -14.18 0.84 2.24
N ALA A 293 -13.78 2.11 2.27
CA ALA A 293 -12.98 2.68 3.36
C ALA A 293 -13.69 2.59 4.71
N ASP A 294 -15.00 2.87 4.77
CA ASP A 294 -15.81 2.72 5.98
C ASP A 294 -15.78 1.28 6.52
N GLN A 295 -15.89 0.30 5.64
CA GLN A 295 -15.89 -1.11 6.04
C GLN A 295 -14.49 -1.58 6.45
N ILE A 296 -13.43 -1.14 5.77
CA ILE A 296 -12.04 -1.44 6.16
C ILE A 296 -11.79 -1.01 7.60
N ILE A 297 -12.13 0.24 7.94
CA ILE A 297 -11.91 0.80 9.28
C ILE A 297 -12.73 0.04 10.33
N LYS A 298 -13.98 -0.30 10.05
CA LYS A 298 -14.81 -1.10 10.95
C LYS A 298 -14.21 -2.48 11.19
N ASN A 299 -13.80 -3.16 10.14
CA ASN A 299 -13.20 -4.48 10.24
C ASN A 299 -11.88 -4.45 11.02
N SER A 300 -10.99 -3.49 10.75
CA SER A 300 -9.71 -3.38 11.47
C SER A 300 -9.91 -3.08 12.95
N LYS A 301 -10.83 -2.19 13.28
CA LYS A 301 -11.14 -1.84 14.66
C LYS A 301 -11.75 -3.01 15.41
N THR A 302 -12.75 -3.68 14.83
CA THR A 302 -13.37 -4.86 15.43
C THR A 302 -12.36 -6.00 15.63
N LEU A 303 -11.51 -6.26 14.65
CA LEU A 303 -10.48 -7.29 14.76
C LEU A 303 -9.48 -6.97 15.88
N ALA A 304 -9.05 -5.70 15.99
CA ALA A 304 -8.14 -5.25 17.04
C ALA A 304 -8.76 -5.38 18.45
N GLU A 305 -9.99 -4.90 18.62
CA GLU A 305 -10.73 -4.98 19.88
C GLU A 305 -10.94 -6.44 20.31
N GLU A 306 -11.31 -7.31 19.38
CA GLU A 306 -11.55 -8.72 19.68
C GLU A 306 -10.24 -9.47 20.02
N LEU A 307 -9.15 -9.25 19.28
CA LEU A 307 -7.84 -9.83 19.60
C LEU A 307 -7.35 -9.38 20.98
N ALA A 308 -7.55 -8.10 21.33
CA ALA A 308 -7.20 -7.56 22.64
C ALA A 308 -8.04 -8.21 23.75
N SER A 309 -9.35 -8.36 23.55
CA SER A 309 -10.26 -9.01 24.51
C SER A 309 -9.87 -10.48 24.77
N LEU A 310 -9.32 -11.16 23.76
CA LEU A 310 -8.84 -12.54 23.83
C LEU A 310 -7.41 -12.67 24.41
N GLY A 311 -6.80 -11.54 24.80
CA GLY A 311 -5.52 -11.48 25.51
C GLY A 311 -4.29 -11.25 24.62
N MET A 312 -4.44 -10.82 23.37
CA MET A 312 -3.32 -10.35 22.54
C MET A 312 -2.96 -8.91 22.91
N ASN A 313 -1.67 -8.60 23.01
CA ASN A 313 -1.20 -7.23 23.29
C ASN A 313 -1.23 -6.39 21.99
N VAL A 314 -2.41 -5.89 21.62
CA VAL A 314 -2.62 -5.01 20.46
C VAL A 314 -2.22 -3.58 20.83
N LEU A 315 -1.40 -2.94 20.02
CA LEU A 315 -0.90 -1.57 20.28
C LEU A 315 -1.93 -0.50 19.92
N GLY A 316 -1.79 0.68 20.50
CA GLY A 316 -2.66 1.83 20.23
C GLY A 316 -3.96 1.84 21.04
N GLU A 317 -4.08 1.09 22.12
CA GLU A 317 -5.28 0.98 22.98
C GLU A 317 -5.82 2.35 23.42
N ALA A 318 -4.93 3.26 23.85
CA ALA A 318 -5.29 4.60 24.30
C ALA A 318 -6.09 5.43 23.29
N ARG A 319 -6.02 5.06 22.00
CA ARG A 319 -6.73 5.70 20.88
C ARG A 319 -7.72 4.76 20.17
N GLY A 320 -8.08 3.62 20.78
CA GLY A 320 -8.98 2.63 20.21
C GLY A 320 -8.34 1.81 19.10
N TYR A 321 -7.05 1.49 19.25
CA TYR A 321 -6.19 0.61 18.46
C TYR A 321 -5.83 1.10 17.05
N THR A 322 -6.80 1.57 16.26
CA THR A 322 -6.56 2.03 14.88
C THR A 322 -7.72 2.86 14.33
N GLU A 323 -7.38 3.79 13.45
CA GLU A 323 -8.30 4.51 12.55
C GLU A 323 -8.03 4.15 11.07
N SER A 324 -7.19 3.13 10.83
CA SER A 324 -6.68 2.72 9.53
C SER A 324 -7.12 1.30 9.16
N HIS A 325 -6.50 0.75 8.11
CA HIS A 325 -6.65 -0.64 7.67
C HIS A 325 -5.74 -1.61 8.42
N THR A 326 -4.77 -1.11 9.17
CA THR A 326 -3.76 -1.91 9.86
C THR A 326 -3.97 -1.90 11.36
N LEU A 327 -3.58 -3.01 11.97
CA LEU A 327 -3.33 -3.12 13.40
C LEU A 327 -2.01 -3.84 13.62
N VAL A 328 -1.37 -3.62 14.75
CA VAL A 328 -0.12 -4.27 15.15
C VAL A 328 -0.24 -4.80 16.57
N ALA A 329 0.40 -5.92 16.82
CA ALA A 329 0.39 -6.53 18.14
C ALA A 329 1.80 -6.98 18.54
N ASP A 330 2.14 -6.80 19.82
CA ASP A 330 3.30 -7.45 20.44
C ASP A 330 2.94 -8.91 20.77
N VAL A 331 3.66 -9.82 20.14
CA VAL A 331 3.44 -11.26 20.28
C VAL A 331 4.64 -11.97 20.94
N THR A 332 5.42 -11.23 21.72
CA THR A 332 6.57 -11.76 22.46
C THR A 332 6.16 -12.94 23.34
N ASN A 333 4.99 -12.86 23.99
CA ASN A 333 4.44 -13.92 24.85
C ASN A 333 4.07 -15.20 24.07
N PHE A 334 3.93 -15.14 22.75
CA PHE A 334 3.70 -16.28 21.86
C PHE A 334 4.97 -16.74 21.13
N GLY A 335 6.14 -16.16 21.49
CA GLY A 335 7.44 -16.53 20.93
C GLY A 335 7.96 -15.59 19.83
N GLY A 336 7.36 -14.41 19.68
CA GLY A 336 7.77 -13.34 18.76
C GLY A 336 7.19 -13.43 17.37
N GLY A 337 7.36 -12.35 16.61
CA GLY A 337 6.68 -12.18 15.32
C GLY A 337 7.00 -13.25 14.28
N LYS A 338 8.26 -13.74 14.24
CA LYS A 338 8.63 -14.81 13.30
C LYS A 338 7.86 -16.09 13.57
N LYS A 339 7.88 -16.59 14.81
CA LYS A 339 7.20 -17.83 15.17
C LYS A 339 5.69 -17.72 14.93
N VAL A 340 5.09 -16.60 15.36
CA VAL A 340 3.65 -16.38 15.20
C VAL A 340 3.25 -16.33 13.73
N SER A 341 3.96 -15.60 12.88
CA SER A 341 3.64 -15.54 11.45
C SER A 341 3.77 -16.90 10.75
N GLU A 342 4.81 -17.69 11.07
CA GLU A 342 5.00 -19.05 10.53
C GLU A 342 3.91 -20.02 11.02
N THR A 343 3.50 -19.92 12.29
CA THR A 343 2.39 -20.72 12.84
C THR A 343 1.08 -20.43 12.15
N LEU A 344 0.74 -19.14 11.99
CA LEU A 344 -0.50 -18.71 11.34
C LEU A 344 -0.52 -19.09 9.85
N GLU A 345 0.59 -18.95 9.13
CA GLU A 345 0.73 -19.43 7.75
C GLU A 345 0.45 -20.92 7.63
N SER A 346 0.92 -21.74 8.58
CA SER A 346 0.69 -23.20 8.56
C SER A 346 -0.79 -23.58 8.62
N VAL A 347 -1.64 -22.72 9.18
CA VAL A 347 -3.09 -22.94 9.25
C VAL A 347 -3.87 -22.11 8.23
N GLY A 348 -3.18 -21.36 7.35
CA GLY A 348 -3.82 -20.61 6.25
C GLY A 348 -4.25 -19.20 6.62
N VAL A 349 -3.64 -18.59 7.64
CA VAL A 349 -3.81 -17.16 7.97
C VAL A 349 -2.51 -16.42 7.64
N ILE A 350 -2.52 -15.61 6.59
CA ILE A 350 -1.33 -15.02 6.00
C ILE A 350 -1.15 -13.57 6.44
N LEU A 351 -0.16 -13.30 7.27
CA LEU A 351 0.21 -11.96 7.75
C LEU A 351 1.73 -11.81 7.82
N ASN A 352 2.23 -10.63 8.16
CA ASN A 352 3.67 -10.43 8.28
C ASN A 352 4.14 -10.12 9.71
N LYS A 353 5.34 -10.63 10.04
CA LYS A 353 6.12 -10.15 11.19
C LYS A 353 6.52 -8.70 10.99
N ASN A 354 6.58 -7.91 12.07
CA ASN A 354 6.87 -6.47 12.00
C ASN A 354 7.65 -5.98 13.21
N LEU A 355 8.62 -5.08 12.97
CA LEU A 355 9.28 -4.34 14.05
C LEU A 355 8.26 -3.44 14.76
N LEU A 356 8.38 -3.36 16.08
CA LEU A 356 7.59 -2.47 16.93
C LEU A 356 8.47 -1.35 17.51
N PRO A 357 7.89 -0.27 18.05
CA PRO A 357 8.66 0.80 18.67
C PRO A 357 9.64 0.33 19.77
N ILE A 358 9.35 -0.78 20.44
CA ILE A 358 10.22 -1.39 21.46
C ILE A 358 11.43 -2.14 20.86
N ASP A 359 11.48 -2.35 19.55
CA ASP A 359 12.51 -3.15 18.87
C ASP A 359 13.70 -2.31 18.38
N HIS A 360 14.07 -1.22 19.07
CA HIS A 360 15.11 -0.28 18.65
C HIS A 360 16.43 -0.91 18.19
N ASN A 361 16.79 -2.10 18.69
CA ASN A 361 18.03 -2.81 18.36
C ASN A 361 17.80 -4.20 17.78
N LYS A 362 16.57 -4.58 17.47
CA LYS A 362 16.28 -5.90 16.91
C LYS A 362 16.42 -5.93 15.39
N ASN A 363 16.81 -7.10 14.89
CA ASN A 363 16.83 -7.39 13.47
C ASN A 363 15.39 -7.66 12.99
N SER A 364 15.04 -7.13 11.83
CA SER A 364 13.77 -7.38 11.13
C SER A 364 13.46 -8.88 10.87
N GLN A 365 14.46 -9.75 10.98
CA GLN A 365 14.28 -11.20 10.85
C GLN A 365 13.60 -11.83 12.08
N ASN A 366 13.73 -11.21 13.27
CA ASN A 366 13.11 -11.70 14.50
C ASN A 366 12.52 -10.55 15.34
N PRO A 367 11.48 -9.85 14.82
CA PRO A 367 10.84 -8.75 15.52
C PRO A 367 9.90 -9.26 16.63
N SER A 368 9.51 -8.34 17.54
CA SER A 368 8.54 -8.64 18.60
C SER A 368 7.11 -8.76 18.10
N GLY A 369 6.78 -8.11 16.99
CA GLY A 369 5.40 -7.91 16.56
C GLY A 369 4.99 -8.61 15.28
N ILE A 370 3.69 -8.56 15.09
CA ILE A 370 3.00 -8.85 13.82
C ILE A 370 2.22 -7.63 13.35
N ARG A 371 2.04 -7.50 12.02
CA ARG A 371 1.16 -6.51 11.41
C ARG A 371 0.06 -7.24 10.63
N ILE A 372 -1.17 -6.77 10.81
CA ILE A 372 -2.38 -7.33 10.19
C ILE A 372 -3.03 -6.23 9.37
N GLY A 373 -3.45 -6.53 8.14
CA GLY A 373 -4.21 -5.65 7.26
C GLY A 373 -5.58 -6.23 6.94
N THR A 374 -6.60 -5.39 6.89
CA THR A 374 -8.00 -5.83 6.69
C THR A 374 -8.57 -5.43 5.33
N GLN A 375 -7.81 -4.71 4.50
CA GLN A 375 -8.30 -4.19 3.22
C GLN A 375 -8.70 -5.32 2.26
N GLU A 376 -7.90 -6.38 2.14
CA GLU A 376 -8.16 -7.45 1.19
C GLU A 376 -9.31 -8.35 1.65
N ILE A 377 -9.38 -8.71 2.94
CA ILE A 377 -10.52 -9.46 3.45
C ILE A 377 -11.83 -8.66 3.34
N THR A 378 -11.78 -7.33 3.51
CA THR A 378 -12.93 -6.46 3.27
C THR A 378 -13.35 -6.49 1.80
N ARG A 379 -12.36 -6.50 0.86
CA ARG A 379 -12.60 -6.56 -0.58
C ARG A 379 -13.30 -7.84 -1.01
N ILE A 380 -13.06 -8.95 -0.30
CA ILE A 380 -13.76 -10.22 -0.56
C ILE A 380 -15.02 -10.41 0.29
N GLY A 381 -15.43 -9.42 1.08
CA GLY A 381 -16.75 -9.38 1.70
C GLY A 381 -16.82 -9.58 3.21
N PHE A 382 -15.70 -9.72 3.94
CA PHE A 382 -15.69 -9.81 5.40
C PHE A 382 -16.36 -8.60 6.05
N LYS A 383 -17.08 -8.86 7.13
CA LYS A 383 -17.73 -7.90 8.00
C LYS A 383 -17.26 -8.08 9.44
N GLU A 384 -17.80 -7.27 10.35
CA GLU A 384 -17.40 -7.24 11.75
C GLU A 384 -17.58 -8.61 12.45
N SER A 385 -18.67 -9.34 12.15
CA SER A 385 -18.90 -10.69 12.70
C SER A 385 -17.83 -11.69 12.29
N ASP A 386 -17.39 -11.60 11.02
CA ASP A 386 -16.38 -12.49 10.46
C ASP A 386 -14.99 -12.17 11.04
N CYS A 387 -14.73 -10.88 11.32
CA CYS A 387 -13.51 -10.45 12.01
C CYS A 387 -13.43 -10.98 13.45
N LYS A 388 -14.55 -11.10 14.16
CA LYS A 388 -14.60 -11.72 15.49
C LYS A 388 -14.28 -13.22 15.42
N GLU A 389 -14.87 -13.93 14.48
CA GLU A 389 -14.56 -15.35 14.24
C GLU A 389 -13.08 -15.53 13.87
N LEU A 390 -12.56 -14.67 13.00
CA LEU A 390 -11.14 -14.67 12.62
C LEU A 390 -10.21 -14.41 13.81
N ALA A 391 -10.54 -13.48 14.71
CA ALA A 391 -9.78 -13.24 15.93
C ALA A 391 -9.67 -14.50 16.80
N SER A 392 -10.80 -15.22 16.98
CA SER A 392 -10.82 -16.49 17.71
C SER A 392 -9.92 -17.53 17.05
N LEU A 393 -9.97 -17.67 15.73
CA LEU A 393 -9.11 -18.59 14.98
C LEU A 393 -7.61 -18.25 15.11
N ILE A 394 -7.25 -16.97 15.06
CA ILE A 394 -5.87 -16.52 15.29
C ILE A 394 -5.39 -16.92 16.69
N ILE A 395 -6.19 -16.66 17.71
CA ILE A 395 -5.83 -17.01 19.10
C ILE A 395 -5.77 -18.51 19.33
N ASP A 396 -6.72 -19.27 18.79
CA ASP A 396 -6.72 -20.74 18.85
C ASP A 396 -5.45 -21.32 18.21
N SER A 397 -5.02 -20.77 17.07
CA SER A 397 -3.78 -21.17 16.38
C SER A 397 -2.53 -20.99 17.23
N LEU A 398 -2.54 -20.02 18.15
CA LEU A 398 -1.39 -19.73 19.03
C LEU A 398 -1.42 -20.49 20.35
N LYS A 399 -2.58 -21.00 20.77
CA LYS A 399 -2.79 -21.67 22.06
C LYS A 399 -2.98 -23.20 21.92
N LEU A 400 -3.51 -23.67 20.81
CA LEU A 400 -3.83 -25.06 20.55
C LEU A 400 -2.76 -25.73 19.70
N THR A 401 -2.75 -27.06 19.69
CA THR A 401 -1.77 -27.88 18.94
C THR A 401 -2.41 -28.69 17.80
N ASP A 402 -3.72 -28.71 17.68
CA ASP A 402 -4.45 -29.39 16.60
C ASP A 402 -4.56 -28.44 15.38
N TYR A 403 -3.46 -28.30 14.67
CA TYR A 403 -3.38 -27.41 13.50
C TYR A 403 -4.25 -27.87 12.32
N ASP A 404 -4.47 -29.17 12.16
CA ASP A 404 -5.32 -29.70 11.09
C ASP A 404 -6.79 -29.26 11.28
N HIS A 405 -7.31 -29.40 12.47
CA HIS A 405 -8.67 -28.93 12.80
C HIS A 405 -8.81 -27.42 12.67
N ILE A 406 -7.81 -26.65 13.12
CA ILE A 406 -7.83 -25.18 12.96
C ILE A 406 -7.81 -24.81 11.46
N ARG A 407 -6.99 -25.48 10.66
CA ARG A 407 -6.91 -25.24 9.22
C ARG A 407 -8.24 -25.54 8.51
N GLU A 408 -8.97 -26.56 8.92
CA GLU A 408 -10.31 -26.84 8.40
C GLU A 408 -11.29 -25.69 8.74
N ARG A 409 -11.28 -25.17 9.96
CA ARG A 409 -12.10 -24.02 10.37
C ARG A 409 -11.74 -22.75 9.59
N VAL A 410 -10.44 -22.50 9.34
CA VAL A 410 -9.98 -21.37 8.52
C VAL A 410 -10.52 -21.49 7.09
N ARG A 411 -10.45 -22.68 6.49
CA ARG A 411 -10.99 -22.95 5.16
C ARG A 411 -12.51 -22.81 5.10
N ASP A 412 -13.20 -23.27 6.14
CA ASP A 412 -14.66 -23.10 6.23
C ASP A 412 -15.04 -21.62 6.28
N LEU A 413 -14.40 -20.82 7.14
CA LEU A 413 -14.60 -19.38 7.16
C LEU A 413 -14.31 -18.76 5.78
N LYS A 414 -13.15 -19.06 5.18
CA LYS A 414 -12.76 -18.50 3.88
C LYS A 414 -13.73 -18.88 2.75
N SER A 415 -14.28 -20.09 2.77
CA SER A 415 -15.17 -20.61 1.73
C SER A 415 -16.47 -19.83 1.55
N ARG A 416 -16.86 -19.05 2.55
CA ARG A 416 -18.06 -18.20 2.52
C ARG A 416 -17.89 -16.96 1.62
N PHE A 417 -16.65 -16.61 1.26
CA PHE A 417 -16.29 -15.36 0.56
C PHE A 417 -15.81 -15.64 -0.86
N ASN A 418 -16.75 -15.67 -1.80
CA ASN A 418 -16.55 -16.09 -3.18
C ASN A 418 -16.77 -14.98 -4.21
N GLU A 419 -16.88 -13.72 -3.78
CA GLU A 419 -17.08 -12.57 -4.66
C GLU A 419 -16.12 -11.41 -4.30
N ILE A 420 -15.69 -10.65 -5.32
CA ILE A 420 -14.99 -9.38 -5.13
C ILE A 420 -16.05 -8.29 -4.99
N HIS A 421 -15.97 -7.50 -3.92
CA HIS A 421 -16.90 -6.41 -3.63
C HIS A 421 -16.28 -5.04 -3.95
N TYR A 422 -17.11 -3.98 -3.92
CA TYR A 422 -16.70 -2.58 -4.15
C TYR A 422 -16.08 -2.35 -5.53
N CYS A 423 -16.58 -3.06 -6.55
CA CYS A 423 -16.16 -2.94 -7.94
C CYS A 423 -17.33 -3.20 -8.87
N TYR A 424 -17.15 -2.91 -10.16
CA TYR A 424 -18.08 -3.31 -11.19
C TYR A 424 -17.92 -4.80 -11.51
N GLY A 425 -19.06 -5.48 -11.67
CA GLY A 425 -19.09 -6.92 -11.92
C GLY A 425 -18.99 -7.76 -10.64
N ARG A 426 -19.20 -9.05 -10.82
CA ARG A 426 -19.09 -10.05 -9.76
C ARG A 426 -18.25 -11.21 -10.26
N GLU A 427 -17.06 -11.35 -9.76
CA GLU A 427 -16.18 -12.47 -10.09
C GLU A 427 -15.64 -13.12 -8.82
N LYS A 428 -15.21 -14.37 -8.98
CA LYS A 428 -14.53 -15.10 -7.90
C LYS A 428 -13.15 -14.51 -7.67
N PRO A 429 -12.78 -14.25 -6.42
CA PRO A 429 -11.42 -13.83 -6.10
C PRO A 429 -10.42 -14.93 -6.46
N TYR A 430 -9.21 -14.52 -6.83
CA TYR A 430 -8.07 -15.41 -7.13
C TYR A 430 -8.31 -16.41 -8.28
N GLU A 431 -9.20 -16.09 -9.24
CA GLU A 431 -9.40 -16.92 -10.42
C GLU A 431 -8.26 -16.72 -11.44
N TYR A 432 -7.71 -17.84 -11.93
CA TYR A 432 -6.66 -17.81 -12.94
C TYR A 432 -7.26 -17.51 -14.32
N ILE A 433 -6.87 -16.39 -14.92
CA ILE A 433 -7.29 -16.04 -16.28
C ILE A 433 -6.45 -16.85 -17.27
N ASN A 434 -7.09 -17.75 -17.98
CA ASN A 434 -6.45 -18.58 -18.98
C ASN A 434 -6.58 -17.95 -20.38
N VAL A 435 -5.50 -17.35 -20.89
CA VAL A 435 -5.42 -16.80 -22.26
C VAL A 435 -4.70 -17.74 -23.24
N PHE A 436 -4.06 -18.78 -22.74
CA PHE A 436 -3.40 -19.81 -23.54
C PHE A 436 -4.28 -21.03 -23.63
N ASN A 437 -4.84 -21.30 -24.83
CA ASN A 437 -5.73 -22.43 -25.14
C ASN A 437 -4.96 -23.51 -25.91
#